data_06e104206fdd81544b445525426f93d4
#
_entry.id   06e104206fdd81544b445525426f93d4
#
_cell.length_a   1.000
_cell.length_b   1.000
_cell.length_c   1.000
_cell.angle_alpha   90.00
_cell.angle_beta   90.00
_cell.angle_gamma   90.00
#
_symmetry.space_group_name_H-M   'P 1'
#
loop_
_entity.id
_entity.type
_entity.pdbx_description
1 polymer ?
#
loop_
_entity_poly.entity_id
_entity_poly.type
_entity_poly.pdbx_seq_one_letter_code
_entity_poly.pdbx_strand_id
1 'polypeptide(L)'
;MKKALVLLIIAVLSPALFSQDSSDKYPKFSWDKIPVYIHFGDNDGLSDEELEFVAKHSDFVCFEKGHGINVHGSSEKGIEADAAKLKKINPELKVIYYWNTFLDYSMYDAHEVYAQHPEWWLRKLDGSLDKKRGDLMRYDLSNPEVREWWTEEVKKAVVDGSCDGVFMDAFPQITSPANIELWGQEKYDAIQVGLIKTIEETREKIGPDNLIVYNGIRNTNELHYGMQFLDITDASTMEHFDQFSSRDKENVTLDMENMMEAGKQGQIVIMKGWPGFNWTEREKMKKSHEELLKQARENITYPLACFLVAAQPYSYFCYSWGYRDQHGSLDSYPELDKAPGEPLGQAVRKGWEYTREFEHCKVWVNVETKQATIDWK
;
A
#
# COMPACT_ATOMS: atom_id res chain seq x y z
N MET A 1 23.09 26.46 -58.68
CA MET A 1 21.96 26.21 -57.80
C MET A 1 22.11 24.75 -57.28
N LYS A 2 22.62 24.58 -56.06
CA LYS A 2 22.82 23.25 -55.42
C LYS A 2 21.59 23.01 -54.51
N LYS A 3 20.80 21.99 -54.84
CA LYS A 3 19.69 21.54 -53.95
C LYS A 3 20.26 20.72 -52.81
N ALA A 4 20.10 21.21 -51.60
CA ALA A 4 20.40 20.44 -50.41
C ALA A 4 19.23 19.50 -50.11
N LEU A 5 19.53 18.21 -50.02
CA LEU A 5 18.61 17.13 -49.64
C LEU A 5 18.64 17.06 -48.11
N VAL A 6 17.55 17.47 -47.45
CA VAL A 6 17.41 17.30 -46.00
C VAL A 6 16.86 15.90 -45.74
N LEU A 7 17.72 15.02 -45.20
CA LEU A 7 17.32 13.68 -44.73
C LEU A 7 16.64 13.86 -43.37
N LEU A 8 15.34 13.63 -43.31
CA LEU A 8 14.58 13.57 -42.07
C LEU A 8 14.81 12.18 -41.44
N ILE A 9 15.63 12.10 -40.42
CA ILE A 9 15.81 10.89 -39.61
C ILE A 9 14.61 10.82 -38.66
N ILE A 10 13.64 9.97 -38.96
CA ILE A 10 12.58 9.59 -38.03
C ILE A 10 13.21 8.60 -37.05
N ALA A 11 13.54 9.09 -35.85
CA ALA A 11 13.89 8.22 -34.73
C ALA A 11 12.61 7.48 -34.31
N VAL A 12 12.50 6.22 -34.68
CA VAL A 12 11.52 5.31 -34.10
C VAL A 12 11.98 5.04 -32.67
N LEU A 13 11.36 5.72 -31.73
CA LEU A 13 11.47 5.36 -30.31
C LEU A 13 10.82 3.98 -30.14
N SER A 14 11.66 2.96 -30.14
CA SER A 14 11.25 1.63 -29.68
C SER A 14 10.75 1.79 -28.23
N PRO A 15 9.59 1.20 -27.88
CA PRO A 15 9.24 1.09 -26.48
C PRO A 15 10.38 0.38 -25.79
N ALA A 16 10.88 0.97 -24.71
CA ALA A 16 11.83 0.30 -23.84
C ALA A 16 11.18 -1.03 -23.43
N LEU A 17 11.70 -2.12 -23.94
CA LEU A 17 11.47 -3.44 -23.39
C LEU A 17 11.99 -3.33 -21.96
N PHE A 18 11.08 -3.21 -20.99
CA PHE A 18 11.40 -3.47 -19.61
C PHE A 18 12.00 -4.88 -19.59
N SER A 19 13.30 -4.96 -19.38
CA SER A 19 13.97 -6.23 -19.26
C SER A 19 13.33 -6.95 -18.09
N GLN A 20 12.97 -8.20 -18.30
CA GLN A 20 12.41 -9.14 -17.34
C GLN A 20 13.47 -9.59 -16.29
N ASP A 21 14.44 -8.72 -16.05
CA ASP A 21 15.48 -8.83 -15.01
C ASP A 21 15.07 -8.01 -13.78
N SER A 22 13.77 -8.03 -13.47
CA SER A 22 13.27 -7.58 -12.18
C SER A 22 13.69 -8.63 -11.16
N SER A 23 14.74 -8.28 -10.48
CA SER A 23 15.37 -8.92 -9.33
C SER A 23 14.39 -9.77 -8.51
N ASP A 24 14.87 -10.82 -7.89
CA ASP A 24 14.23 -11.64 -6.83
C ASP A 24 13.60 -10.78 -5.69
N LYS A 25 13.83 -9.48 -5.72
CA LYS A 25 13.31 -8.46 -4.82
C LYS A 25 11.80 -8.28 -4.92
N TYR A 26 11.23 -8.21 -6.15
CA TYR A 26 9.80 -7.89 -6.31
C TYR A 26 8.92 -9.12 -6.11
N PRO A 27 7.68 -8.97 -5.60
CA PRO A 27 6.74 -10.07 -5.55
C PRO A 27 6.47 -10.60 -6.96
N LYS A 28 6.17 -11.88 -7.10
CA LYS A 28 5.78 -12.46 -8.39
C LYS A 28 4.59 -11.71 -8.96
N PHE A 29 4.68 -11.41 -10.25
CA PHE A 29 3.63 -10.73 -10.99
C PHE A 29 3.31 -11.49 -12.28
N SER A 30 2.01 -11.66 -12.56
CA SER A 30 1.51 -12.25 -13.81
C SER A 30 0.11 -11.73 -14.09
N TRP A 31 -0.26 -11.66 -15.36
CA TRP A 31 -1.62 -11.42 -15.79
C TRP A 31 -2.44 -12.71 -15.94
N ASP A 32 -1.89 -13.87 -15.56
CA ASP A 32 -2.60 -15.16 -15.55
C ASP A 32 -3.62 -15.30 -14.41
N LYS A 33 -3.60 -14.39 -13.48
CA LYS A 33 -4.60 -14.16 -12.40
C LYS A 33 -4.65 -12.67 -12.06
N ILE A 34 -5.64 -12.25 -11.31
CA ILE A 34 -5.60 -10.91 -10.71
C ILE A 34 -4.45 -10.88 -9.69
N PRO A 35 -3.47 -9.98 -9.82
CA PRO A 35 -2.39 -9.85 -8.84
C PRO A 35 -2.94 -9.35 -7.51
N VAL A 36 -2.88 -10.17 -6.45
CA VAL A 36 -3.48 -9.88 -5.15
C VAL A 36 -2.41 -9.52 -4.13
N TYR A 37 -2.66 -8.44 -3.40
CA TYR A 37 -1.98 -8.08 -2.16
C TYR A 37 -2.93 -8.27 -0.99
N ILE A 38 -2.49 -8.97 0.05
CA ILE A 38 -3.29 -9.20 1.27
C ILE A 38 -2.73 -8.32 2.38
N HIS A 39 -3.62 -7.58 3.08
CA HIS A 39 -3.23 -6.70 4.18
C HIS A 39 -4.23 -6.81 5.33
N PHE A 40 -3.82 -7.41 6.41
CA PHE A 40 -4.65 -7.59 7.60
C PHE A 40 -3.83 -7.97 8.82
N GLY A 41 -4.46 -7.96 10.01
CA GLY A 41 -3.91 -8.50 11.24
C GLY A 41 -4.92 -9.40 11.93
N ASP A 42 -4.43 -10.49 12.49
CA ASP A 42 -5.15 -11.36 13.40
C ASP A 42 -4.44 -11.36 14.76
N ASN A 43 -5.17 -11.06 15.83
CA ASN A 43 -4.56 -10.99 17.16
C ASN A 43 -4.09 -12.35 17.68
N ASP A 44 -4.68 -13.43 17.20
CA ASP A 44 -4.36 -14.81 17.60
C ASP A 44 -3.28 -15.45 16.70
N GLY A 45 -2.88 -14.75 15.61
CA GLY A 45 -2.03 -15.29 14.56
C GLY A 45 -2.78 -16.28 13.66
N LEU A 46 -2.12 -16.77 12.62
CA LEU A 46 -2.76 -17.59 11.60
C LEU A 46 -2.76 -19.08 11.96
N SER A 47 -3.88 -19.75 11.73
CA SER A 47 -3.97 -21.19 11.63
C SER A 47 -3.24 -21.72 10.39
N ASP A 48 -2.96 -23.02 10.36
CA ASP A 48 -2.31 -23.66 9.20
C ASP A 48 -3.17 -23.50 7.93
N GLU A 49 -4.51 -23.55 8.03
CA GLU A 49 -5.43 -23.37 6.91
C GLU A 49 -5.39 -21.93 6.36
N GLU A 50 -5.30 -20.94 7.24
CA GLU A 50 -5.17 -19.52 6.83
C GLU A 50 -3.80 -19.21 6.23
N LEU A 51 -2.73 -19.81 6.74
CA LEU A 51 -1.40 -19.73 6.14
C LEU A 51 -1.38 -20.31 4.71
N GLU A 52 -2.00 -21.49 4.52
CA GLU A 52 -2.15 -22.12 3.20
C GLU A 52 -3.01 -21.24 2.26
N PHE A 53 -4.09 -20.64 2.80
CA PHE A 53 -4.93 -19.70 2.03
C PHE A 53 -4.11 -18.51 1.55
N VAL A 54 -3.37 -17.84 2.43
CA VAL A 54 -2.53 -16.68 2.08
C VAL A 54 -1.51 -17.08 1.03
N ALA A 55 -0.75 -18.17 1.25
CA ALA A 55 0.31 -18.62 0.36
C ALA A 55 -0.20 -19.04 -1.03
N LYS A 56 -1.47 -19.47 -1.14
CA LYS A 56 -2.11 -19.86 -2.40
C LYS A 56 -2.62 -18.66 -3.20
N HIS A 57 -3.19 -17.65 -2.51
CA HIS A 57 -3.94 -16.59 -3.18
C HIS A 57 -3.13 -15.30 -3.36
N SER A 58 -1.97 -15.16 -2.70
CA SER A 58 -1.13 -13.98 -2.83
C SER A 58 0.35 -14.33 -2.88
N ASP A 59 1.11 -13.54 -3.62
CA ASP A 59 2.58 -13.53 -3.59
C ASP A 59 3.12 -12.32 -2.78
N PHE A 60 2.20 -11.53 -2.15
CA PHE A 60 2.55 -10.29 -1.48
C PHE A 60 1.58 -10.02 -0.31
N VAL A 61 2.08 -10.01 0.93
CA VAL A 61 1.27 -9.84 2.14
C VAL A 61 1.90 -8.85 3.12
N CYS A 62 1.07 -8.09 3.83
CA CYS A 62 1.48 -7.29 4.98
C CYS A 62 0.64 -7.65 6.20
N PHE A 63 1.29 -7.89 7.31
CA PHE A 63 0.62 -8.10 8.59
C PHE A 63 0.55 -6.80 9.38
N GLU A 64 -0.70 -6.42 9.75
CA GLU A 64 -1.04 -5.23 10.51
C GLU A 64 -0.61 -5.31 11.98
N LYS A 65 -0.56 -4.14 12.61
CA LYS A 65 -0.36 -4.00 14.07
C LYS A 65 -1.36 -4.84 14.87
N GLY A 66 -0.87 -5.46 15.93
CA GLY A 66 -1.63 -6.38 16.77
C GLY A 66 -1.68 -7.82 16.26
N HIS A 67 -1.06 -8.12 15.10
CA HIS A 67 -0.98 -9.49 14.59
C HIS A 67 -0.24 -10.38 15.58
N GLY A 68 -0.83 -11.53 15.92
CA GLY A 68 -0.28 -12.55 16.82
C GLY A 68 -0.10 -12.13 18.29
N ILE A 69 -0.56 -10.94 18.71
CA ILE A 69 -0.28 -10.37 20.03
C ILE A 69 -0.79 -11.24 21.17
N ASN A 70 -1.93 -11.91 21.02
CA ASN A 70 -2.52 -12.75 22.07
C ASN A 70 -1.69 -14.01 22.34
N VAL A 71 -0.97 -14.51 21.34
CA VAL A 71 -0.17 -15.74 21.42
C VAL A 71 1.29 -15.44 21.69
N HIS A 72 1.84 -14.40 21.07
CA HIS A 72 3.26 -14.10 21.08
C HIS A 72 3.65 -12.91 21.98
N GLY A 73 2.67 -12.14 22.46
CA GLY A 73 2.86 -11.05 23.42
C GLY A 73 3.17 -9.69 22.76
N SER A 74 3.62 -9.65 21.51
CA SER A 74 3.80 -8.41 20.75
C SER A 74 3.57 -8.62 19.25
N SER A 75 3.35 -7.51 18.54
CA SER A 75 3.15 -7.53 17.08
C SER A 75 4.41 -8.01 16.34
N GLU A 76 5.59 -7.60 16.77
CA GLU A 76 6.86 -8.03 16.17
C GLU A 76 6.99 -9.55 16.17
N LYS A 77 6.76 -10.15 17.33
CA LYS A 77 6.88 -11.61 17.51
C LYS A 77 5.80 -12.37 16.73
N GLY A 78 4.58 -11.84 16.70
CA GLY A 78 3.46 -12.43 15.95
C GLY A 78 3.71 -12.39 14.44
N ILE A 79 4.12 -11.24 13.93
CA ILE A 79 4.46 -11.07 12.51
C ILE A 79 5.62 -11.99 12.12
N GLU A 80 6.69 -12.02 12.90
CA GLU A 80 7.84 -12.90 12.66
C GLU A 80 7.46 -14.38 12.64
N ALA A 81 6.63 -14.81 13.59
CA ALA A 81 6.21 -16.21 13.69
C ALA A 81 5.45 -16.66 12.43
N ASP A 82 4.51 -15.87 11.94
CA ASP A 82 3.72 -16.23 10.76
C ASP A 82 4.46 -15.95 9.45
N ALA A 83 5.32 -14.93 9.38
CA ALA A 83 6.24 -14.74 8.27
C ALA A 83 7.15 -15.97 8.08
N ALA A 84 7.76 -16.46 9.15
CA ALA A 84 8.61 -17.64 9.11
C ALA A 84 7.86 -18.92 8.66
N LYS A 85 6.57 -19.06 9.02
CA LYS A 85 5.74 -20.19 8.56
C LYS A 85 5.39 -20.04 7.08
N LEU A 86 4.98 -18.85 6.64
CA LEU A 86 4.68 -18.58 5.23
C LEU A 86 5.88 -18.83 4.32
N LYS A 87 7.09 -18.43 4.76
CA LYS A 87 8.33 -18.71 4.03
C LYS A 87 8.64 -20.19 3.87
N LYS A 88 8.18 -21.04 4.77
CA LYS A 88 8.29 -22.51 4.64
C LYS A 88 7.32 -23.07 3.60
N ILE A 89 6.13 -22.48 3.48
CA ILE A 89 5.11 -22.89 2.51
C ILE A 89 5.46 -22.34 1.12
N ASN A 90 5.76 -21.06 1.02
CA ASN A 90 6.14 -20.38 -0.21
C ASN A 90 7.33 -19.44 0.04
N PRO A 91 8.58 -19.88 -0.25
CA PRO A 91 9.79 -19.08 -0.02
C PRO A 91 9.84 -17.77 -0.82
N GLU A 92 9.10 -17.68 -1.93
CA GLU A 92 9.10 -16.52 -2.82
C GLU A 92 8.02 -15.48 -2.47
N LEU A 93 7.05 -15.85 -1.62
CA LEU A 93 6.05 -14.93 -1.12
C LEU A 93 6.72 -13.79 -0.33
N LYS A 94 6.42 -12.55 -0.66
CA LYS A 94 6.97 -11.38 0.04
C LYS A 94 6.09 -11.02 1.23
N VAL A 95 6.67 -11.04 2.42
CA VAL A 95 6.03 -10.66 3.68
C VAL A 95 6.53 -9.30 4.11
N ILE A 96 5.65 -8.36 4.33
CA ILE A 96 5.97 -6.99 4.69
C ILE A 96 5.60 -6.73 6.15
N TYR A 97 6.57 -6.20 6.88
CA TYR A 97 6.41 -5.77 8.26
C TYR A 97 5.70 -4.44 8.33
N TYR A 98 4.52 -4.36 8.97
CA TYR A 98 3.85 -3.07 9.20
C TYR A 98 4.57 -2.30 10.32
N TRP A 99 5.03 -1.10 10.01
CA TRP A 99 5.60 -0.20 11.01
C TRP A 99 5.11 1.23 10.77
N ASN A 100 4.39 1.80 11.74
CA ASN A 100 3.87 3.16 11.59
C ASN A 100 5.01 4.17 11.67
N THR A 101 5.08 5.10 10.73
CA THR A 101 6.17 6.08 10.65
C THR A 101 5.94 7.28 11.57
N PHE A 102 4.76 7.37 12.19
CA PHE A 102 4.37 8.58 12.91
C PHE A 102 3.73 8.35 14.28
N LEU A 103 3.10 7.21 14.49
CA LEU A 103 2.32 6.91 15.69
C LEU A 103 2.93 5.75 16.45
N ASP A 104 3.11 5.94 17.74
CA ASP A 104 3.54 4.92 18.68
C ASP A 104 2.36 4.05 19.10
N TYR A 105 2.46 2.74 18.85
CA TYR A 105 1.46 1.76 19.24
C TYR A 105 2.00 0.83 20.31
N SER A 106 1.30 0.75 21.44
CA SER A 106 1.65 -0.12 22.58
C SER A 106 1.53 -1.64 22.31
N MET A 107 1.17 -2.03 21.11
CA MET A 107 1.12 -3.43 20.65
C MET A 107 2.51 -3.97 20.28
N TYR A 108 3.52 -3.12 20.26
CA TYR A 108 4.89 -3.45 19.91
C TYR A 108 5.79 -3.42 21.14
N ASP A 109 6.73 -4.36 21.24
CA ASP A 109 7.76 -4.34 22.30
C ASP A 109 8.62 -3.05 22.21
N ALA A 110 8.82 -2.54 21.00
CA ALA A 110 9.54 -1.29 20.73
C ALA A 110 8.93 -0.07 21.45
N HIS A 111 7.63 -0.09 21.73
CA HIS A 111 6.93 0.93 22.54
C HIS A 111 7.58 1.12 23.91
N GLU A 112 8.00 0.06 24.57
CA GLU A 112 8.58 0.12 25.92
C GLU A 112 9.87 0.95 25.93
N VAL A 113 10.68 0.87 24.87
CA VAL A 113 11.88 1.69 24.71
C VAL A 113 11.47 3.15 24.47
N TYR A 114 10.59 3.40 23.49
CA TYR A 114 10.14 4.75 23.15
C TYR A 114 9.48 5.46 24.34
N ALA A 115 8.70 4.76 25.14
CA ALA A 115 8.03 5.30 26.32
C ALA A 115 8.99 5.79 27.42
N GLN A 116 10.22 5.26 27.45
CA GLN A 116 11.26 5.67 28.41
C GLN A 116 12.05 6.91 27.96
N HIS A 117 11.80 7.40 26.73
CA HIS A 117 12.49 8.54 26.10
C HIS A 117 11.56 9.73 25.86
N PRO A 118 11.11 10.47 26.91
CA PRO A 118 10.20 11.59 26.74
C PRO A 118 10.77 12.75 25.89
N GLU A 119 12.07 12.81 25.68
CA GLU A 119 12.77 13.72 24.77
C GLU A 119 12.56 13.36 23.28
N TRP A 120 12.10 12.17 22.97
CA TRP A 120 11.78 11.70 21.62
C TRP A 120 10.35 12.04 21.17
N TRP A 121 9.49 12.46 22.13
CA TRP A 121 8.07 12.69 21.86
C TRP A 121 7.86 14.03 21.19
N LEU A 122 7.12 14.03 20.09
CA LEU A 122 6.82 15.24 19.35
C LEU A 122 6.00 16.22 20.21
N ARG A 123 6.42 17.50 20.19
CA ARG A 123 5.74 18.56 20.92
C ARG A 123 5.20 19.61 19.96
N LYS A 124 4.10 20.22 20.38
CA LYS A 124 3.49 21.37 19.72
C LYS A 124 4.23 22.66 20.09
N LEU A 125 3.90 23.74 19.41
CA LEU A 125 4.45 25.08 19.67
C LEU A 125 4.29 25.55 21.12
N ASP A 126 3.20 25.16 21.78
CA ASP A 126 2.92 25.52 23.18
C ASP A 126 3.69 24.62 24.19
N GLY A 127 4.52 23.72 23.71
CA GLY A 127 5.28 22.76 24.52
C GLY A 127 4.48 21.52 24.94
N SER A 128 3.18 21.45 24.70
CA SER A 128 2.37 20.28 24.98
C SER A 128 2.73 19.10 24.06
N LEU A 129 2.45 17.87 24.52
CA LEU A 129 2.68 16.66 23.71
C LEU A 129 1.70 16.61 22.54
N ASP A 130 2.20 16.24 21.36
CA ASP A 130 1.35 15.99 20.21
C ASP A 130 0.87 14.52 20.23
N LYS A 131 -0.40 14.35 20.56
CA LYS A 131 -1.07 13.06 20.67
C LYS A 131 -2.16 12.90 19.62
N LYS A 132 -2.44 11.67 19.22
CA LYS A 132 -3.52 11.30 18.30
C LYS A 132 -4.43 10.25 18.94
N ARG A 133 -5.73 10.29 18.62
CA ARG A 133 -6.71 9.28 19.08
C ARG A 133 -6.67 9.04 20.59
N GLY A 134 -6.55 10.12 21.38
CA GLY A 134 -6.42 10.09 22.83
C GLY A 134 -4.97 10.10 23.32
N ASP A 135 -4.30 8.96 23.33
CA ASP A 135 -2.99 8.83 23.99
C ASP A 135 -1.81 8.41 23.10
N LEU A 136 -2.05 8.11 21.81
CA LEU A 136 -0.96 7.73 20.91
C LEU A 136 0.02 8.89 20.71
N MET A 137 1.26 8.70 21.12
CA MET A 137 2.34 9.66 20.91
C MET A 137 2.73 9.70 19.44
N ARG A 138 3.20 10.86 18.99
CA ARG A 138 3.78 11.03 17.66
C ARG A 138 5.29 11.07 17.76
N TYR A 139 5.96 10.40 16.82
CA TYR A 139 7.40 10.41 16.67
C TYR A 139 7.90 11.78 16.21
N ASP A 140 8.95 12.28 16.81
CA ASP A 140 9.67 13.47 16.32
C ASP A 140 10.74 13.04 15.30
N LEU A 141 10.36 12.88 14.03
CA LEU A 141 11.30 12.47 12.97
C LEU A 141 12.41 13.50 12.70
N SER A 142 12.32 14.74 13.21
CA SER A 142 13.43 15.67 13.16
C SER A 142 14.59 15.27 14.08
N ASN A 143 14.31 14.44 15.10
CA ASN A 143 15.31 13.92 16.04
C ASN A 143 16.03 12.71 15.43
N PRO A 144 17.37 12.75 15.25
CA PRO A 144 18.13 11.63 14.70
C PRO A 144 18.09 10.36 15.58
N GLU A 145 17.96 10.50 16.91
CA GLU A 145 17.88 9.35 17.79
C GLU A 145 16.57 8.57 17.59
N VAL A 146 15.47 9.28 17.34
CA VAL A 146 14.17 8.67 17.00
C VAL A 146 14.26 7.89 15.68
N ARG A 147 14.91 8.47 14.66
CA ARG A 147 15.10 7.79 13.39
C ARG A 147 16.00 6.57 13.51
N GLU A 148 17.10 6.68 14.27
CA GLU A 148 18.00 5.55 14.53
C GLU A 148 17.26 4.39 15.21
N TRP A 149 16.52 4.66 16.29
CA TRP A 149 15.68 3.68 16.97
C TRP A 149 14.65 3.08 16.00
N TRP A 150 13.91 3.91 15.27
CA TRP A 150 12.85 3.47 14.37
C TRP A 150 13.35 2.55 13.25
N THR A 151 14.48 2.90 12.64
CA THR A 151 15.10 2.14 11.56
C THR A 151 15.78 0.86 12.04
N GLU A 152 16.26 0.83 13.30
CA GLU A 152 16.80 -0.38 13.90
C GLU A 152 15.70 -1.43 14.16
N GLU A 153 14.48 -1.00 14.52
CA GLU A 153 13.34 -1.92 14.65
C GLU A 153 12.97 -2.53 13.29
N VAL A 154 13.00 -1.75 12.22
CA VAL A 154 12.80 -2.30 10.86
C VAL A 154 13.88 -3.32 10.49
N LYS A 155 15.15 -3.03 10.80
CA LYS A 155 16.26 -3.95 10.51
C LYS A 155 16.06 -5.30 11.24
N LYS A 156 15.62 -5.28 12.49
CA LYS A 156 15.34 -6.52 13.26
C LYS A 156 14.29 -7.39 12.54
N ALA A 157 13.23 -6.79 12.00
CA ALA A 157 12.18 -7.53 11.32
C ALA A 157 12.59 -8.04 9.92
N VAL A 158 13.44 -7.31 9.22
CA VAL A 158 13.75 -7.54 7.80
C VAL A 158 15.09 -8.26 7.60
N VAL A 159 16.14 -7.85 8.31
CA VAL A 159 17.49 -8.41 8.13
C VAL A 159 17.74 -9.57 9.10
N ASP A 160 17.30 -9.40 10.33
CA ASP A 160 17.50 -10.40 11.40
C ASP A 160 16.29 -11.35 11.52
N GLY A 161 15.15 -11.00 10.88
CA GLY A 161 13.88 -11.73 10.87
C GLY A 161 13.52 -12.32 9.50
N SER A 162 12.23 -12.59 9.30
CA SER A 162 11.68 -13.31 8.15
C SER A 162 10.89 -12.42 7.17
N CYS A 163 10.84 -11.11 7.38
CA CYS A 163 10.15 -10.18 6.49
C CYS A 163 11.05 -9.73 5.34
N ASP A 164 10.46 -9.42 4.18
CA ASP A 164 11.14 -8.98 2.96
C ASP A 164 11.14 -7.45 2.80
N GLY A 165 10.61 -6.72 3.76
CA GLY A 165 10.52 -5.27 3.69
C GLY A 165 9.60 -4.68 4.75
N VAL A 166 9.41 -3.37 4.68
CA VAL A 166 8.62 -2.60 5.63
C VAL A 166 7.48 -1.84 4.95
N PHE A 167 6.32 -1.80 5.60
CA PHE A 167 5.21 -0.91 5.25
C PHE A 167 5.24 0.33 6.15
N MET A 168 5.68 1.44 5.59
CA MET A 168 5.80 2.73 6.24
C MET A 168 4.46 3.49 6.16
N ASP A 169 3.67 3.43 7.22
CA ASP A 169 2.34 4.05 7.26
C ASP A 169 2.38 5.54 7.66
N ALA A 170 1.29 6.25 7.38
CA ALA A 170 0.97 7.61 7.85
C ALA A 170 1.64 8.79 7.12
N PHE A 171 2.20 8.62 5.94
CA PHE A 171 2.82 9.72 5.18
C PHE A 171 1.88 10.93 4.97
N PRO A 172 0.60 10.76 4.57
CA PRO A 172 -0.32 11.90 4.44
C PRO A 172 -0.56 12.66 5.75
N GLN A 173 -0.43 11.97 6.90
CA GLN A 173 -0.58 12.61 8.21
C GLN A 173 0.66 13.42 8.59
N ILE A 174 1.85 12.98 8.18
CA ILE A 174 3.12 13.67 8.42
C ILE A 174 3.25 14.88 7.51
N THR A 175 2.91 14.73 6.24
CA THR A 175 3.10 15.75 5.20
C THR A 175 2.00 16.81 5.17
N SER A 176 0.91 16.66 5.93
CA SER A 176 -0.18 17.63 5.93
C SER A 176 0.27 19.03 6.35
N PRO A 177 0.09 20.06 5.52
CA PRO A 177 0.40 21.45 5.86
C PRO A 177 -0.34 21.98 7.10
N ALA A 178 -1.46 21.37 7.47
CA ALA A 178 -2.18 21.69 8.70
C ALA A 178 -1.32 21.50 9.97
N ASN A 179 -0.28 20.69 9.92
CA ASN A 179 0.66 20.51 11.02
C ASN A 179 1.52 21.75 11.29
N ILE A 180 1.63 22.69 10.35
CA ILE A 180 2.35 23.97 10.54
C ILE A 180 1.72 24.75 11.69
N GLU A 181 0.39 24.74 11.83
CA GLU A 181 -0.30 25.40 12.94
C GLU A 181 0.04 24.76 14.29
N LEU A 182 0.31 23.45 14.29
CA LEU A 182 0.62 22.68 15.51
C LEU A 182 2.08 22.82 15.93
N TRP A 183 3.00 22.75 14.96
CA TRP A 183 4.44 22.61 15.23
C TRP A 183 5.25 23.87 14.91
N GLY A 184 4.70 24.82 14.14
CA GLY A 184 5.42 25.92 13.51
C GLY A 184 6.18 25.47 12.25
N GLN A 185 6.48 26.44 11.39
CA GLN A 185 7.11 26.19 10.09
C GLN A 185 8.45 25.46 10.21
N GLU A 186 9.33 25.93 11.09
CA GLU A 186 10.68 25.38 11.27
C GLU A 186 10.63 23.88 11.66
N LYS A 187 9.80 23.53 12.65
CA LYS A 187 9.64 22.13 13.09
C LYS A 187 8.98 21.28 12.01
N TYR A 188 7.96 21.81 11.32
CA TYR A 188 7.33 21.13 10.19
C TYR A 188 8.35 20.79 9.11
N ASP A 189 9.15 21.77 8.68
CA ASP A 189 10.19 21.57 7.64
C ASP A 189 11.23 20.54 8.10
N ALA A 190 11.67 20.61 9.36
CA ALA A 190 12.61 19.65 9.93
C ALA A 190 12.06 18.22 9.96
N ILE A 191 10.74 18.05 10.21
CA ILE A 191 10.07 16.74 10.16
C ILE A 191 9.98 16.23 8.71
N GLN A 192 9.70 17.10 7.70
CA GLN A 192 9.71 16.69 6.30
C GLN A 192 11.08 16.15 5.86
N VAL A 193 12.15 16.87 6.24
CA VAL A 193 13.54 16.41 6.01
C VAL A 193 13.80 15.10 6.77
N GLY A 194 13.32 15.01 8.01
CA GLY A 194 13.41 13.81 8.84
C GLY A 194 12.74 12.59 8.22
N LEU A 195 11.55 12.76 7.61
CA LEU A 195 10.85 11.67 6.92
C LEU A 195 11.68 11.12 5.75
N ILE A 196 12.25 12.00 4.91
CA ILE A 196 13.13 11.56 3.80
C ILE A 196 14.33 10.81 4.36
N LYS A 197 15.00 11.34 5.40
CA LYS A 197 16.12 10.66 6.06
C LYS A 197 15.71 9.30 6.65
N THR A 198 14.52 9.19 7.23
CA THR A 198 14.04 7.89 7.74
C THR A 198 13.96 6.85 6.61
N ILE A 199 13.51 7.23 5.41
CA ILE A 199 13.48 6.33 4.24
C ILE A 199 14.90 5.95 3.82
N GLU A 200 15.81 6.93 3.70
CA GLU A 200 17.21 6.72 3.31
C GLU A 200 17.95 5.83 4.32
N GLU A 201 17.85 6.16 5.62
CA GLU A 201 18.46 5.40 6.72
C GLU A 201 17.87 3.97 6.81
N THR A 202 16.56 3.80 6.52
CA THR A 202 15.94 2.48 6.38
C THR A 202 16.59 1.70 5.24
N ARG A 203 16.72 2.31 4.05
CA ARG A 203 17.37 1.68 2.89
C ARG A 203 18.80 1.25 3.19
N GLU A 204 19.55 2.09 3.88
CA GLU A 204 20.92 1.77 4.28
C GLU A 204 20.99 0.52 5.20
N LYS A 205 20.04 0.41 6.15
CA LYS A 205 20.00 -0.71 7.10
C LYS A 205 19.49 -2.01 6.51
N ILE A 206 18.43 -1.96 5.70
CA ILE A 206 17.83 -3.19 5.16
C ILE A 206 18.44 -3.62 3.81
N GLY A 207 19.26 -2.78 3.19
CA GLY A 207 19.90 -3.06 1.90
C GLY A 207 18.99 -2.89 0.67
N PRO A 208 19.53 -3.04 -0.54
CA PRO A 208 18.82 -2.78 -1.79
C PRO A 208 17.79 -3.86 -2.15
N ASP A 209 17.92 -5.08 -1.62
CA ASP A 209 17.13 -6.24 -2.01
C ASP A 209 15.80 -6.36 -1.23
N ASN A 210 15.62 -5.53 -0.19
CA ASN A 210 14.41 -5.51 0.62
C ASN A 210 13.49 -4.34 0.24
N LEU A 211 12.17 -4.52 0.44
CA LEU A 211 11.14 -3.60 -0.01
C LEU A 211 10.89 -2.49 1.00
N ILE A 212 10.77 -1.26 0.51
CA ILE A 212 10.18 -0.13 1.23
C ILE A 212 8.85 0.20 0.55
N VAL A 213 7.76 -0.09 1.25
CA VAL A 213 6.39 0.21 0.84
C VAL A 213 5.89 1.40 1.65
N TYR A 214 5.38 2.45 1.03
CA TYR A 214 4.79 3.56 1.78
C TYR A 214 3.29 3.70 1.53
N ASN A 215 2.57 4.14 2.54
CA ASN A 215 1.17 4.52 2.43
C ASN A 215 1.06 6.01 2.21
N GLY A 216 0.70 6.43 0.99
CA GLY A 216 0.68 7.85 0.73
C GLY A 216 0.29 8.35 -0.63
N ILE A 217 0.21 7.53 -1.66
CA ILE A 217 -0.41 8.00 -2.92
C ILE A 217 -1.91 8.17 -2.69
N ARG A 218 -2.41 9.40 -2.84
CA ARG A 218 -3.84 9.69 -2.81
C ARG A 218 -4.14 11.14 -3.19
N ASN A 219 -5.32 11.35 -3.77
CA ASN A 219 -5.79 12.67 -4.18
C ASN A 219 -5.84 13.71 -3.05
N THR A 220 -6.05 13.28 -1.82
CA THR A 220 -6.14 14.16 -0.64
C THR A 220 -4.80 14.39 0.06
N ASN A 221 -3.70 13.87 -0.46
CA ASN A 221 -2.38 14.24 -0.01
C ASN A 221 -1.97 15.56 -0.67
N GLU A 222 -2.06 16.64 0.08
CA GLU A 222 -1.85 18.01 -0.40
C GLU A 222 -0.44 18.24 -0.94
N LEU A 223 0.53 17.43 -0.53
CA LEU A 223 1.90 17.53 -1.00
C LEU A 223 2.14 16.55 -2.17
N HIS A 224 1.95 17.04 -3.40
CA HIS A 224 2.18 16.30 -4.65
C HIS A 224 1.51 14.93 -4.72
N TYR A 225 0.38 14.75 -4.05
CA TYR A 225 -0.37 13.48 -3.97
C TYR A 225 0.46 12.29 -3.43
N GLY A 226 1.56 12.56 -2.73
CA GLY A 226 2.49 11.54 -2.24
C GLY A 226 3.51 11.05 -3.29
N MET A 227 3.44 11.54 -4.53
CA MET A 227 4.30 11.10 -5.65
C MET A 227 5.78 11.43 -5.46
N GLN A 228 6.12 12.39 -4.60
CA GLN A 228 7.52 12.78 -4.33
C GLN A 228 8.37 11.71 -3.66
N PHE A 229 7.77 10.63 -3.19
CA PHE A 229 8.50 9.54 -2.53
C PHE A 229 8.81 8.35 -3.46
N LEU A 230 8.31 8.37 -4.71
CA LEU A 230 8.48 7.25 -5.64
C LEU A 230 9.96 6.91 -5.90
N ASP A 231 10.81 7.92 -6.11
CA ASP A 231 12.22 7.70 -6.46
C ASP A 231 13.07 7.11 -5.31
N ILE A 232 12.58 7.15 -4.08
CA ILE A 232 13.31 6.70 -2.88
C ILE A 232 12.68 5.50 -2.17
N THR A 233 11.57 4.99 -2.71
CA THR A 233 10.86 3.80 -2.23
C THR A 233 10.69 2.78 -3.35
N ASP A 234 10.15 1.59 -3.06
CA ASP A 234 9.91 0.54 -4.07
C ASP A 234 8.44 0.35 -4.41
N ALA A 235 7.58 0.67 -3.46
CA ALA A 235 6.14 0.44 -3.58
C ALA A 235 5.34 1.54 -2.91
N SER A 236 4.18 1.83 -3.49
CA SER A 236 3.23 2.81 -3.00
C SER A 236 1.84 2.22 -2.85
N THR A 237 1.11 2.68 -1.84
CA THR A 237 -0.26 2.22 -1.56
C THR A 237 -1.27 3.34 -1.75
N MET A 238 -2.31 3.04 -2.53
CA MET A 238 -3.54 3.79 -2.68
C MET A 238 -4.60 3.18 -1.74
N GLU A 239 -4.57 3.59 -0.46
CA GLU A 239 -5.37 2.94 0.60
C GLU A 239 -6.86 3.30 0.55
N HIS A 240 -7.19 4.56 0.30
CA HIS A 240 -8.56 5.07 0.46
C HIS A 240 -9.28 5.27 -0.88
N PHE A 241 -8.97 4.46 -1.88
CA PHE A 241 -9.64 4.55 -3.18
C PHE A 241 -11.16 4.44 -3.05
N ASP A 242 -11.88 5.42 -3.59
CA ASP A 242 -13.35 5.54 -3.53
C ASP A 242 -13.96 5.45 -2.13
N GLN A 243 -13.21 5.83 -1.09
CA GLN A 243 -13.67 5.82 0.29
C GLN A 243 -13.33 7.13 1.02
N PHE A 244 -14.00 7.36 2.13
CA PHE A 244 -13.83 8.54 2.99
C PHE A 244 -14.01 9.86 2.19
N SER A 245 -12.99 10.69 2.11
CA SER A 245 -13.00 11.95 1.36
C SER A 245 -12.69 11.79 -0.14
N SER A 246 -12.43 10.57 -0.62
CA SER A 246 -12.04 10.27 -2.00
C SER A 246 -13.18 9.68 -2.85
N ARG A 247 -14.45 10.02 -2.54
CA ARG A 247 -15.63 9.37 -3.14
C ARG A 247 -16.20 10.07 -4.36
N ASP A 248 -15.83 11.30 -4.64
CA ASP A 248 -16.29 12.00 -5.84
C ASP A 248 -15.52 11.55 -7.08
N LYS A 249 -16.11 11.79 -8.25
CA LYS A 249 -15.55 11.33 -9.53
C LYS A 249 -14.22 11.97 -9.89
N GLU A 250 -14.01 13.20 -9.47
CA GLU A 250 -12.77 13.95 -9.68
C GLU A 250 -11.63 13.29 -8.90
N ASN A 251 -11.86 12.98 -7.63
CA ASN A 251 -10.88 12.32 -6.77
C ASN A 251 -10.60 10.88 -7.21
N VAL A 252 -11.63 10.10 -7.55
CA VAL A 252 -11.45 8.73 -8.09
C VAL A 252 -10.64 8.75 -9.38
N THR A 253 -10.92 9.70 -10.27
CA THR A 253 -10.16 9.88 -11.51
C THR A 253 -8.69 10.17 -11.22
N LEU A 254 -8.42 11.12 -10.32
CA LEU A 254 -7.06 11.52 -9.96
C LEU A 254 -6.29 10.36 -9.30
N ASP A 255 -6.94 9.60 -8.45
CA ASP A 255 -6.33 8.41 -7.84
C ASP A 255 -5.95 7.36 -8.90
N MET A 256 -6.81 7.10 -9.89
CA MET A 256 -6.50 6.20 -11.01
C MET A 256 -5.34 6.72 -11.87
N GLU A 257 -5.29 8.02 -12.14
CA GLU A 257 -4.22 8.66 -12.92
C GLU A 257 -2.87 8.63 -12.17
N ASN A 258 -2.88 8.90 -10.86
CA ASN A 258 -1.68 8.78 -10.01
C ASN A 258 -1.17 7.33 -9.95
N MET A 259 -2.07 6.35 -9.85
CA MET A 259 -1.71 4.94 -9.89
C MET A 259 -1.07 4.55 -11.23
N MET A 260 -1.67 4.98 -12.35
CA MET A 260 -1.10 4.74 -13.70
C MET A 260 0.28 5.37 -13.85
N GLU A 261 0.47 6.58 -13.34
CA GLU A 261 1.75 7.30 -13.44
C GLU A 261 2.84 6.62 -12.62
N ALA A 262 2.55 6.28 -11.35
CA ALA A 262 3.48 5.56 -10.50
C ALA A 262 3.92 4.21 -11.10
N GLY A 263 2.95 3.44 -11.62
CA GLY A 263 3.25 2.17 -12.28
C GLY A 263 4.09 2.31 -13.55
N LYS A 264 3.86 3.37 -14.36
CA LYS A 264 4.69 3.67 -15.54
C LYS A 264 6.13 4.02 -15.18
N GLN A 265 6.37 4.56 -14.01
CA GLN A 265 7.71 4.82 -13.47
C GLN A 265 8.39 3.56 -12.93
N GLY A 266 7.73 2.39 -12.98
CA GLY A 266 8.28 1.11 -12.54
C GLY A 266 8.05 0.80 -11.06
N GLN A 267 7.21 1.58 -10.39
CA GLN A 267 6.84 1.34 -8.99
C GLN A 267 5.90 0.14 -8.85
N ILE A 268 6.05 -0.60 -7.77
CA ILE A 268 4.99 -1.48 -7.29
C ILE A 268 3.85 -0.57 -6.79
N VAL A 269 2.64 -0.80 -7.29
CA VAL A 269 1.46 -0.02 -6.88
C VAL A 269 0.41 -0.93 -6.26
N ILE A 270 -0.01 -0.63 -5.05
CA ILE A 270 -1.05 -1.35 -4.34
C ILE A 270 -2.32 -0.50 -4.31
N MET A 271 -3.41 -1.00 -4.85
CA MET A 271 -4.71 -0.37 -4.76
C MET A 271 -5.64 -1.15 -3.85
N LYS A 272 -6.09 -0.50 -2.76
CA LYS A 272 -7.12 -1.08 -1.91
C LYS A 272 -8.51 -0.74 -2.44
N GLY A 273 -9.18 -1.75 -2.99
CA GLY A 273 -10.60 -1.71 -3.32
C GLY A 273 -11.47 -1.98 -2.09
N TRP A 274 -12.61 -1.32 -2.03
CA TRP A 274 -13.58 -1.44 -0.94
C TRP A 274 -14.94 -1.87 -1.49
N PRO A 275 -15.70 -2.68 -0.75
CA PRO A 275 -17.02 -3.16 -1.21
C PRO A 275 -18.15 -2.13 -1.07
N GLY A 276 -17.85 -0.83 -1.06
CA GLY A 276 -18.84 0.22 -0.83
C GLY A 276 -19.23 0.42 0.64
N PHE A 277 -18.57 -0.31 1.54
CA PHE A 277 -18.64 -0.15 2.99
C PHE A 277 -17.28 -0.46 3.63
N ASN A 278 -17.11 -0.08 4.90
CA ASN A 278 -15.90 -0.32 5.64
C ASN A 278 -16.17 -0.54 7.14
N TRP A 279 -15.15 -1.00 7.87
CA TRP A 279 -15.22 -1.34 9.30
C TRP A 279 -15.61 -0.19 10.22
N THR A 280 -15.55 1.07 9.78
CA THR A 280 -15.96 2.22 10.59
C THR A 280 -17.47 2.44 10.61
N GLU A 281 -18.20 1.78 9.70
CA GLU A 281 -19.65 1.86 9.57
C GLU A 281 -20.34 0.92 10.58
N ARG A 282 -20.35 1.32 11.85
CA ARG A 282 -20.78 0.49 13.00
C ARG A 282 -22.10 -0.24 12.79
N GLU A 283 -23.10 0.37 12.15
CA GLU A 283 -24.40 -0.27 11.92
C GLU A 283 -24.29 -1.41 10.90
N LYS A 284 -23.48 -1.27 9.88
CA LYS A 284 -23.21 -2.35 8.91
C LYS A 284 -22.45 -3.50 9.56
N MET A 285 -21.50 -3.19 10.45
CA MET A 285 -20.70 -4.21 11.14
C MET A 285 -21.50 -5.04 12.17
N LYS A 286 -22.78 -4.77 12.38
CA LYS A 286 -23.69 -5.63 13.16
C LYS A 286 -24.24 -6.82 12.36
N LYS A 287 -24.08 -6.80 11.04
CA LYS A 287 -24.47 -7.92 10.17
C LYS A 287 -23.54 -9.11 10.39
N SER A 288 -24.02 -10.30 10.06
CA SER A 288 -23.17 -11.49 10.06
C SER A 288 -22.05 -11.37 9.01
N HIS A 289 -20.97 -12.13 9.23
CA HIS A 289 -19.87 -12.20 8.26
C HIS A 289 -20.36 -12.64 6.88
N GLU A 290 -21.24 -13.66 6.84
CA GLU A 290 -21.82 -14.18 5.60
C GLU A 290 -22.60 -13.10 4.82
N GLU A 291 -23.40 -12.26 5.52
CA GLU A 291 -24.14 -11.16 4.88
C GLU A 291 -23.21 -10.09 4.32
N LEU A 292 -22.13 -9.74 5.06
CA LEU A 292 -21.11 -8.79 4.61
C LEU A 292 -20.32 -9.34 3.42
N LEU A 293 -19.93 -10.61 3.48
CA LEU A 293 -19.20 -11.30 2.40
C LEU A 293 -20.05 -11.38 1.13
N LYS A 294 -21.34 -11.73 1.26
CA LYS A 294 -22.27 -11.71 0.12
C LYS A 294 -22.32 -10.33 -0.53
N GLN A 295 -22.48 -9.28 0.26
CA GLN A 295 -22.49 -7.91 -0.25
C GLN A 295 -21.14 -7.52 -0.87
N ALA A 296 -20.02 -7.95 -0.28
CA ALA A 296 -18.70 -7.71 -0.83
C ALA A 296 -18.51 -8.39 -2.19
N ARG A 297 -18.96 -9.65 -2.34
CA ARG A 297 -18.94 -10.36 -3.63
C ARG A 297 -19.81 -9.70 -4.70
N GLU A 298 -20.97 -9.17 -4.34
CA GLU A 298 -21.83 -8.42 -5.25
C GLU A 298 -21.21 -7.09 -5.72
N ASN A 299 -20.35 -6.48 -4.90
CA ASN A 299 -19.81 -5.15 -5.13
C ASN A 299 -18.37 -5.14 -5.69
N ILE A 300 -17.72 -6.29 -5.91
CA ILE A 300 -16.31 -6.33 -6.32
C ILE A 300 -16.05 -5.77 -7.72
N THR A 301 -17.04 -5.84 -8.62
CA THR A 301 -16.86 -5.51 -10.04
C THR A 301 -16.35 -4.08 -10.27
N TYR A 302 -16.91 -3.09 -9.56
CA TYR A 302 -16.51 -1.70 -9.77
C TYR A 302 -15.06 -1.41 -9.34
N PRO A 303 -14.64 -1.68 -8.09
CA PRO A 303 -13.25 -1.43 -7.70
C PRO A 303 -12.24 -2.29 -8.47
N LEU A 304 -12.59 -3.54 -8.83
CA LEU A 304 -11.72 -4.39 -9.65
C LEU A 304 -11.58 -3.84 -11.07
N ALA A 305 -12.66 -3.34 -11.67
CA ALA A 305 -12.59 -2.72 -12.99
C ALA A 305 -11.75 -1.43 -12.97
N CYS A 306 -11.88 -0.58 -11.95
CA CYS A 306 -11.03 0.59 -11.76
C CYS A 306 -9.55 0.18 -11.63
N PHE A 307 -9.27 -0.88 -10.85
CA PHE A 307 -7.93 -1.45 -10.75
C PHE A 307 -7.40 -1.89 -12.13
N LEU A 308 -8.12 -2.72 -12.86
CA LEU A 308 -7.69 -3.23 -14.17
C LEU A 308 -7.46 -2.11 -15.19
N VAL A 309 -8.28 -1.06 -15.17
CA VAL A 309 -8.07 0.12 -16.02
C VAL A 309 -6.75 0.81 -15.68
N ALA A 310 -6.44 1.00 -14.40
CA ALA A 310 -5.27 1.74 -13.96
C ALA A 310 -3.99 0.89 -13.87
N ALA A 311 -4.09 -0.42 -13.69
CA ALA A 311 -2.96 -1.30 -13.42
C ALA A 311 -1.86 -1.24 -14.51
N GLN A 312 -0.62 -1.23 -14.06
CA GLN A 312 0.59 -1.41 -14.85
C GLN A 312 1.29 -2.70 -14.34
N PRO A 313 2.35 -3.20 -14.99
CA PRO A 313 3.15 -4.27 -14.39
C PRO A 313 3.50 -3.98 -12.93
N TYR A 314 3.42 -4.99 -12.07
CA TYR A 314 3.60 -4.88 -10.61
C TYR A 314 2.55 -4.03 -9.88
N SER A 315 1.34 -3.90 -10.45
CA SER A 315 0.18 -3.41 -9.71
C SER A 315 -0.55 -4.56 -9.03
N TYR A 316 -0.93 -4.37 -7.75
CA TYR A 316 -1.60 -5.41 -6.95
C TYR A 316 -2.91 -4.88 -6.38
N PHE A 317 -3.92 -5.74 -6.40
CA PHE A 317 -5.24 -5.43 -5.88
C PHE A 317 -5.40 -5.98 -4.46
N CYS A 318 -5.81 -5.13 -3.53
CA CYS A 318 -6.19 -5.50 -2.18
C CYS A 318 -7.71 -5.33 -2.04
N TYR A 319 -8.43 -6.35 -1.54
CA TYR A 319 -9.87 -6.25 -1.40
C TYR A 319 -10.35 -6.78 -0.06
N SER A 320 -10.97 -5.92 0.72
CA SER A 320 -11.58 -6.25 2.00
C SER A 320 -12.32 -5.01 2.54
N TRP A 321 -13.13 -5.15 3.60
CA TRP A 321 -13.80 -4.02 4.25
C TRP A 321 -13.10 -3.50 5.51
N GLY A 322 -11.89 -3.97 5.79
CA GLY A 322 -11.06 -3.52 6.92
C GLY A 322 -9.69 -4.17 6.94
N TYR A 323 -9.09 -4.22 8.12
CA TYR A 323 -7.71 -4.67 8.34
C TYR A 323 -7.62 -5.75 9.43
N ARG A 324 -8.69 -6.53 9.63
CA ARG A 324 -8.69 -7.70 10.51
C ARG A 324 -9.03 -8.94 9.68
N ASP A 325 -8.69 -10.10 10.19
CA ASP A 325 -9.03 -11.42 9.64
C ASP A 325 -10.49 -11.51 9.21
N GLN A 326 -11.41 -11.12 10.09
CA GLN A 326 -12.85 -11.11 9.87
C GLN A 326 -13.36 -10.02 8.89
N HIS A 327 -12.49 -9.22 8.31
CA HIS A 327 -12.88 -8.12 7.40
C HIS A 327 -12.76 -8.50 5.92
N GLY A 328 -12.77 -9.77 5.58
CA GLY A 328 -12.85 -10.24 4.20
C GLY A 328 -11.51 -10.46 3.51
N SER A 329 -10.38 -10.29 4.20
CA SER A 329 -9.05 -10.51 3.60
C SER A 329 -8.74 -11.99 3.39
N LEU A 330 -9.34 -12.89 4.18
CA LEU A 330 -9.19 -14.35 4.11
C LEU A 330 -10.38 -15.04 3.42
N ASP A 331 -11.23 -14.27 2.74
CA ASP A 331 -12.37 -14.79 2.01
C ASP A 331 -12.07 -14.99 0.52
N SER A 332 -12.71 -15.98 -0.09
CA SER A 332 -12.59 -16.24 -1.53
C SER A 332 -13.52 -15.33 -2.34
N TYR A 333 -12.95 -14.74 -3.38
CA TYR A 333 -13.64 -13.93 -4.39
C TYR A 333 -13.34 -14.53 -5.77
N PRO A 334 -14.29 -15.25 -6.41
CA PRO A 334 -14.03 -15.96 -7.67
C PRO A 334 -13.49 -15.08 -8.81
N GLU A 335 -13.76 -13.79 -8.75
CA GLU A 335 -13.25 -12.81 -9.72
C GLU A 335 -11.73 -12.67 -9.68
N LEU A 336 -11.11 -12.90 -8.51
CA LEU A 336 -9.66 -12.76 -8.33
C LEU A 336 -8.88 -13.94 -8.92
N ASP A 337 -9.52 -15.07 -9.13
CA ASP A 337 -8.91 -16.25 -9.76
C ASP A 337 -8.94 -16.19 -11.29
N LYS A 338 -9.60 -15.18 -11.88
CA LYS A 338 -9.70 -15.05 -13.33
C LYS A 338 -8.42 -14.47 -13.92
N ALA A 339 -8.06 -14.95 -15.10
CA ALA A 339 -6.92 -14.49 -15.87
C ALA A 339 -7.34 -13.35 -16.83
N PRO A 340 -6.95 -12.10 -16.63
CA PRO A 340 -7.19 -11.05 -17.62
C PRO A 340 -6.36 -11.25 -18.89
N GLY A 341 -5.21 -11.91 -18.82
CA GLY A 341 -4.21 -11.94 -19.88
C GLY A 341 -3.47 -10.62 -20.00
N GLU A 342 -2.50 -10.53 -20.91
CA GLU A 342 -1.74 -9.30 -21.14
C GLU A 342 -2.66 -8.16 -21.61
N PRO A 343 -2.40 -6.90 -21.19
CA PRO A 343 -3.14 -5.75 -21.71
C PRO A 343 -2.81 -5.51 -23.19
N LEU A 344 -3.84 -5.39 -24.03
CA LEU A 344 -3.69 -5.12 -25.45
C LEU A 344 -3.39 -3.64 -25.77
N GLY A 345 -3.34 -2.81 -24.72
CA GLY A 345 -3.03 -1.39 -24.83
C GLY A 345 -3.23 -0.64 -23.52
N GLN A 346 -3.01 0.66 -23.60
CA GLN A 346 -3.28 1.56 -22.49
C GLN A 346 -4.79 1.79 -22.33
N ALA A 347 -5.21 2.19 -21.13
CA ALA A 347 -6.58 2.62 -20.91
C ALA A 347 -6.92 3.85 -21.75
N VAL A 348 -8.13 3.87 -22.30
CA VAL A 348 -8.67 5.01 -23.06
C VAL A 348 -9.72 5.71 -22.22
N ARG A 349 -9.55 7.01 -22.01
CA ARG A 349 -10.50 7.86 -21.28
C ARG A 349 -11.34 8.69 -22.25
N LYS A 350 -12.66 8.73 -22.01
CA LYS A 350 -13.60 9.61 -22.70
C LYS A 350 -14.58 10.22 -21.69
N GLY A 351 -14.34 11.45 -21.30
CA GLY A 351 -15.08 12.08 -20.19
C GLY A 351 -14.79 11.38 -18.87
N TRP A 352 -15.85 10.86 -18.26
CA TRP A 352 -15.79 10.07 -17.00
C TRP A 352 -15.78 8.56 -17.24
N GLU A 353 -15.67 8.14 -18.49
CA GLU A 353 -15.61 6.74 -18.86
C GLU A 353 -14.19 6.33 -19.22
N TYR A 354 -13.84 5.10 -18.82
CA TYR A 354 -12.59 4.44 -19.15
C TYR A 354 -12.89 3.10 -19.80
N THR A 355 -12.06 2.74 -20.77
CA THR A 355 -12.06 1.39 -21.36
C THR A 355 -10.63 0.87 -21.43
N ARG A 356 -10.46 -0.44 -21.23
CA ARG A 356 -9.20 -1.14 -21.47
C ARG A 356 -9.48 -2.55 -21.95
N GLU A 357 -8.69 -3.02 -22.91
CA GLU A 357 -8.77 -4.38 -23.41
C GLU A 357 -7.56 -5.21 -22.98
N PHE A 358 -7.85 -6.44 -22.61
CA PHE A 358 -6.89 -7.49 -22.29
C PHE A 358 -7.13 -8.69 -23.21
N GLU A 359 -6.20 -9.63 -23.24
CA GLU A 359 -6.35 -10.85 -24.05
C GLU A 359 -7.64 -11.59 -23.73
N HIS A 360 -8.02 -11.66 -22.42
CA HIS A 360 -9.14 -12.46 -21.95
C HIS A 360 -10.30 -11.66 -21.38
N CYS A 361 -10.23 -10.35 -21.34
CA CYS A 361 -11.37 -9.54 -20.94
C CYS A 361 -11.38 -8.15 -21.58
N LYS A 362 -12.55 -7.52 -21.52
CA LYS A 362 -12.75 -6.10 -21.83
C LYS A 362 -13.35 -5.41 -20.63
N VAL A 363 -12.73 -4.29 -20.23
CA VAL A 363 -13.12 -3.53 -19.05
C VAL A 363 -13.70 -2.18 -19.48
N TRP A 364 -14.84 -1.84 -18.90
CA TRP A 364 -15.44 -0.52 -18.98
C TRP A 364 -15.80 -0.02 -17.58
N VAL A 365 -15.53 1.25 -17.33
CA VAL A 365 -15.85 1.93 -16.05
C VAL A 365 -16.40 3.32 -16.35
N ASN A 366 -17.46 3.71 -15.66
CA ASN A 366 -17.92 5.09 -15.55
C ASN A 366 -17.79 5.53 -14.08
N VAL A 367 -16.81 6.40 -13.81
CA VAL A 367 -16.50 6.85 -12.43
C VAL A 367 -17.54 7.83 -11.88
N GLU A 368 -18.34 8.50 -12.75
CA GLU A 368 -19.40 9.39 -12.32
C GLU A 368 -20.61 8.62 -11.78
N THR A 369 -21.01 7.56 -12.48
CA THR A 369 -22.16 6.72 -12.09
C THR A 369 -21.77 5.54 -11.21
N LYS A 370 -20.48 5.28 -11.01
CA LYS A 370 -19.89 4.11 -10.33
C LYS A 370 -20.38 2.78 -10.92
N GLN A 371 -20.53 2.75 -12.23
CA GLN A 371 -20.89 1.54 -12.96
C GLN A 371 -19.67 0.97 -13.67
N ALA A 372 -19.60 -0.34 -13.77
CA ALA A 372 -18.53 -1.02 -14.47
C ALA A 372 -18.98 -2.36 -15.04
N THR A 373 -18.29 -2.80 -16.08
CA THR A 373 -18.37 -4.17 -16.59
C THR A 373 -16.96 -4.73 -16.82
N ILE A 374 -16.83 -6.04 -16.59
CA ILE A 374 -15.66 -6.82 -16.97
C ILE A 374 -16.20 -7.98 -17.79
N ASP A 375 -16.13 -7.85 -19.12
CA ASP A 375 -16.62 -8.86 -20.06
C ASP A 375 -15.49 -9.88 -20.30
N TRP A 376 -15.55 -10.99 -19.58
CA TRP A 376 -14.62 -12.11 -19.70
C TRP A 376 -14.91 -12.90 -21.00
N LYS A 377 -13.83 -13.23 -21.74
CA LYS A 377 -13.92 -14.00 -23.01
C LYS A 377 -13.91 -15.50 -22.76
#